data_b2ade66191d2bce71bfa86f9fa38ab76
#
_entry.id   b2ade66191d2bce71bfa86f9fa38ab76
#
_cell.length_a   1.000
_cell.length_b   1.000
_cell.length_c   1.000
_cell.angle_alpha   90.00
_cell.angle_beta   90.00
_cell.angle_gamma   90.00
#
_symmetry.space_group_name_H-M   'P 1'
#
loop_
_entity.id
_entity.type
_entity.pdbx_description
1 polymer ?
#
loop_
_entity_poly.entity_id
_entity_poly.type
_entity_poly.pdbx_seq_one_letter_code
_entity_poly.pdbx_strand_id
1 'polypeptide(L)'
;AGGTSVAVDVSDRREAIERTAPVSAIPPAMLARCFASLAEVFDRESLEITVESDVGAEALDGWRPLRGIRGRRSFVRACPPRLVHVMAGNSPIVAALTIAHGALTKGVHLLKMASNDLFSATAILRIMADIDPEHPVVRSFSAVYWRGGDEAVEGVLYRPQFFDKIVVWGGDKAVR
;
A
#
# COMPACT_ATOMS: atom_id res chain seq x y z
N ALA A 1 -7.72 18.22 -21.32
CA ALA A 1 -6.64 18.20 -20.36
C ALA A 1 -5.85 16.92 -20.58
N GLY A 2 -4.62 17.06 -21.10
CA GLY A 2 -3.79 15.93 -21.47
C GLY A 2 -3.29 15.21 -20.19
N GLY A 3 -3.65 13.94 -20.05
CA GLY A 3 -3.05 13.08 -19.07
C GLY A 3 -1.61 12.84 -19.45
N THR A 4 -0.69 13.39 -18.69
CA THR A 4 0.73 13.07 -18.79
C THR A 4 0.88 11.66 -18.23
N SER A 5 1.00 10.64 -19.09
CA SER A 5 1.46 9.33 -18.65
C SER A 5 2.92 9.51 -18.24
N VAL A 6 3.18 9.52 -16.95
CA VAL A 6 4.54 9.47 -16.43
C VAL A 6 5.08 8.09 -16.79
N ALA A 7 5.99 8.05 -17.77
CA ALA A 7 6.72 6.85 -18.07
C ALA A 7 7.61 6.56 -16.85
N VAL A 8 7.27 5.50 -16.10
CA VAL A 8 8.15 4.94 -15.06
C VAL A 8 9.50 4.69 -15.72
N ASP A 9 10.58 5.29 -15.20
CA ASP A 9 11.90 5.12 -15.78
C ASP A 9 12.23 3.62 -15.79
N VAL A 10 12.56 3.11 -16.98
CA VAL A 10 12.90 1.71 -17.20
C VAL A 10 14.10 1.29 -16.33
N SER A 11 14.97 2.26 -15.95
CA SER A 11 16.13 2.04 -15.08
C SER A 11 15.71 1.64 -13.66
N ASP A 12 14.73 2.32 -13.07
CA ASP A 12 14.27 2.06 -11.69
C ASP A 12 13.60 0.69 -11.57
N ARG A 13 12.80 0.34 -12.57
CA ARG A 13 12.20 -1.00 -12.66
C ARG A 13 13.26 -2.08 -12.78
N ARG A 14 14.27 -1.86 -13.60
CA ARG A 14 15.36 -2.81 -13.79
C ARG A 14 16.17 -3.00 -12.51
N GLU A 15 16.55 -1.92 -11.84
CA GLU A 15 17.23 -1.95 -10.56
C GLU A 15 16.41 -2.70 -9.50
N ALA A 16 15.11 -2.43 -9.40
CA ALA A 16 14.22 -3.11 -8.46
C ALA A 16 14.17 -4.63 -8.72
N ILE A 17 14.08 -5.06 -9.97
CA ILE A 17 14.11 -6.48 -10.35
C ILE A 17 15.46 -7.11 -10.00
N GLU A 18 16.57 -6.48 -10.37
CA GLU A 18 17.94 -6.97 -10.13
C GLU A 18 18.22 -7.12 -8.62
N ARG A 19 17.72 -6.22 -7.79
CA ARG A 19 17.89 -6.27 -6.33
C ARG A 19 16.94 -7.27 -5.66
N THR A 20 15.75 -7.46 -6.18
CA THR A 20 14.75 -8.39 -5.61
C THR A 20 15.04 -9.84 -6.01
N ALA A 21 15.49 -10.09 -7.23
CA ALA A 21 15.68 -11.43 -7.76
C ALA A 21 16.57 -12.36 -6.89
N PRO A 22 17.69 -11.91 -6.28
CA PRO A 22 18.55 -12.78 -5.48
C PRO A 22 17.91 -13.29 -4.19
N VAL A 23 16.91 -12.58 -3.65
CA VAL A 23 16.27 -12.90 -2.36
C VAL A 23 14.83 -13.38 -2.52
N SER A 24 14.24 -13.19 -3.70
CA SER A 24 12.87 -13.57 -4.00
C SER A 24 12.73 -15.07 -4.25
N ALA A 25 11.63 -15.64 -3.78
CA ALA A 25 11.21 -16.98 -4.16
C ALA A 25 10.57 -17.04 -5.56
N ILE A 26 10.35 -15.89 -6.21
CA ILE A 26 9.73 -15.79 -7.53
C ILE A 26 10.82 -15.93 -8.60
N PRO A 27 10.62 -16.77 -9.64
CA PRO A 27 11.54 -16.82 -10.78
C PRO A 27 11.72 -15.46 -11.46
N PRO A 28 12.93 -15.08 -11.90
CA PRO A 28 13.21 -13.75 -12.47
C PRO A 28 12.27 -13.34 -13.61
N ALA A 29 11.90 -14.28 -14.50
CA ALA A 29 10.98 -13.98 -15.60
C ALA A 29 9.56 -13.64 -15.10
N MET A 30 9.09 -14.28 -14.03
CA MET A 30 7.82 -13.98 -13.42
C MET A 30 7.88 -12.66 -12.63
N LEU A 31 8.99 -12.42 -11.92
CA LEU A 31 9.23 -11.15 -11.23
C LEU A 31 9.17 -9.98 -12.22
N ALA A 32 9.82 -10.10 -13.39
CA ALA A 32 9.77 -9.08 -14.43
C ALA A 32 8.35 -8.82 -14.93
N ARG A 33 7.52 -9.86 -15.08
CA ARG A 33 6.09 -9.71 -15.43
C ARG A 33 5.31 -8.99 -14.35
N CYS A 34 5.51 -9.34 -13.06
CA CYS A 34 4.88 -8.66 -11.95
C CYS A 34 5.21 -7.16 -11.96
N PHE A 35 6.48 -6.80 -12.15
CA PHE A 35 6.87 -5.39 -12.24
C PHE A 35 6.31 -4.68 -13.48
N ALA A 36 6.06 -5.40 -14.58
CA ALA A 36 5.46 -4.82 -15.78
C ALA A 36 3.98 -4.47 -15.57
N SER A 37 3.25 -5.24 -14.75
CA SER A 37 1.82 -5.03 -14.48
C SER A 37 1.53 -4.08 -13.31
N LEU A 38 2.56 -3.56 -12.60
CA LEU A 38 2.31 -2.70 -11.44
C LEU A 38 1.54 -1.41 -11.80
N ALA A 39 1.75 -0.88 -13.01
CA ALA A 39 1.06 0.32 -13.46
C ALA A 39 -0.48 0.15 -13.52
N GLU A 40 -0.96 -1.07 -13.80
CA GLU A 40 -2.39 -1.38 -13.87
C GLU A 40 -3.07 -1.22 -12.51
N VAL A 41 -2.33 -1.42 -11.40
CA VAL A 41 -2.84 -1.26 -10.03
C VAL A 41 -3.16 0.21 -9.73
N PHE A 42 -2.48 1.14 -10.42
CA PHE A 42 -2.66 2.58 -10.25
C PHE A 42 -3.58 3.20 -11.31
N ASP A 43 -4.33 2.35 -12.04
CA ASP A 43 -5.31 2.83 -13.01
C ASP A 43 -6.41 3.64 -12.30
N ARG A 44 -6.61 4.85 -12.79
CA ARG A 44 -7.50 5.82 -12.16
C ARG A 44 -8.96 5.34 -12.10
N GLU A 45 -9.48 4.80 -13.20
CA GLU A 45 -10.86 4.35 -13.28
C GLU A 45 -11.11 3.20 -12.30
N SER A 46 -10.19 2.23 -12.24
CA SER A 46 -10.24 1.10 -11.30
C SER A 46 -10.23 1.55 -9.84
N LEU A 47 -9.40 2.56 -9.51
CA LEU A 47 -9.33 3.11 -8.15
C LEU A 47 -10.58 3.90 -7.79
N GLU A 48 -11.15 4.69 -8.72
CA GLU A 48 -12.41 5.41 -8.51
C GLU A 48 -13.58 4.44 -8.29
N ILE A 49 -13.68 3.36 -9.08
CA ILE A 49 -14.67 2.30 -8.89
C ILE A 49 -14.52 1.64 -7.52
N THR A 50 -13.30 1.32 -7.11
CA THR A 50 -13.02 0.72 -5.80
C THR A 50 -13.48 1.63 -4.65
N VAL A 51 -13.16 2.91 -4.70
CA VAL A 51 -13.60 3.87 -3.68
C VAL A 51 -15.12 3.96 -3.62
N GLU A 52 -15.77 4.06 -4.77
CA GLU A 52 -17.23 4.22 -4.81
C GLU A 52 -17.94 2.96 -4.32
N SER A 53 -17.43 1.75 -4.66
CA SER A 53 -18.04 0.49 -4.24
C SER A 53 -17.85 0.20 -2.76
N ASP A 54 -16.68 0.49 -2.20
CA ASP A 54 -16.33 0.07 -0.84
C ASP A 54 -16.79 1.06 0.23
N VAL A 55 -16.58 2.35 -0.02
CA VAL A 55 -16.80 3.40 0.98
C VAL A 55 -17.78 4.47 0.49
N GLY A 56 -17.73 4.77 -0.81
CA GLY A 56 -18.32 5.95 -1.45
C GLY A 56 -17.45 7.18 -1.27
N ALA A 57 -17.13 7.84 -2.39
CA ALA A 57 -16.20 8.97 -2.41
C ALA A 57 -16.56 10.08 -1.42
N GLU A 58 -17.85 10.37 -1.26
CA GLU A 58 -18.34 11.38 -0.31
C GLU A 58 -17.93 11.09 1.15
N ALA A 59 -17.84 9.81 1.53
CA ALA A 59 -17.47 9.42 2.90
C ALA A 59 -16.01 9.68 3.24
N LEU A 60 -15.13 9.80 2.23
CA LEU A 60 -13.72 10.16 2.42
C LEU A 60 -13.53 11.64 2.76
N ASP A 61 -14.43 12.51 2.31
CA ASP A 61 -14.32 13.96 2.47
C ASP A 61 -15.33 14.54 3.48
N GLY A 62 -16.39 13.78 3.79
CA GLY A 62 -17.44 14.25 4.67
C GLY A 62 -18.31 13.16 5.28
N TRP A 63 -19.46 13.57 5.78
CA TRP A 63 -20.48 12.66 6.30
C TRP A 63 -21.44 12.27 5.18
N ARG A 64 -21.42 11.00 4.77
CA ARG A 64 -22.34 10.45 3.79
C ARG A 64 -23.59 9.90 4.48
N PRO A 65 -24.81 10.27 4.04
CA PRO A 65 -26.03 9.69 4.58
C PRO A 65 -26.19 8.24 4.12
N LEU A 66 -26.52 7.36 5.05
CA LEU A 66 -26.91 5.99 4.78
C LEU A 66 -28.42 5.83 4.94
N ARG A 67 -29.02 5.00 4.11
CA ARG A 67 -30.39 4.53 4.35
C ARG A 67 -30.36 3.60 5.58
N GLY A 68 -30.81 4.14 6.71
CA GLY A 68 -30.89 3.37 7.93
C GLY A 68 -32.04 2.35 7.90
N ILE A 69 -31.87 1.26 8.65
CA ILE A 69 -32.92 0.28 8.90
C ILE A 69 -34.06 0.98 9.68
N ARG A 70 -35.31 0.73 9.27
CA ARG A 70 -36.53 1.29 9.90
C ARG A 70 -36.65 2.82 9.83
N GLY A 71 -36.18 3.44 8.74
CA GLY A 71 -36.34 4.88 8.52
C GLY A 71 -35.44 5.79 9.38
N ARG A 72 -34.50 5.23 10.14
CA ARG A 72 -33.49 6.02 10.87
C ARG A 72 -32.49 6.59 9.88
N ARG A 73 -32.16 7.87 10.03
CA ARG A 73 -31.05 8.49 9.30
C ARG A 73 -29.75 8.12 10.03
N SER A 74 -28.82 7.54 9.30
CA SER A 74 -27.47 7.27 9.75
C SER A 74 -26.47 7.96 8.82
N PHE A 75 -25.30 8.27 9.32
CA PHE A 75 -24.23 8.89 8.53
C PHE A 75 -22.96 8.09 8.74
N VAL A 76 -22.15 8.01 7.70
CA VAL A 76 -20.82 7.40 7.75
C VAL A 76 -19.78 8.38 7.26
N ARG A 77 -18.61 8.35 7.87
CA ARG A 77 -17.41 9.06 7.43
C ARG A 77 -16.21 8.15 7.58
N ALA A 78 -15.35 8.09 6.59
CA ALA A 78 -14.07 7.41 6.68
C ALA A 78 -13.07 8.36 7.35
N CYS A 79 -12.44 7.90 8.43
CA CYS A 79 -11.39 8.65 9.10
C CYS A 79 -10.03 8.12 8.64
N PRO A 80 -9.06 9.00 8.31
CA PRO A 80 -7.72 8.61 7.94
C PRO A 80 -7.06 7.75 9.03
N PRO A 81 -6.68 6.49 8.75
CA PRO A 81 -6.10 5.61 9.76
C PRO A 81 -4.57 5.73 9.81
N ARG A 82 -3.97 5.30 10.92
CA ARG A 82 -2.55 5.01 11.04
C ARG A 82 -2.39 3.49 10.98
N LEU A 83 -1.77 2.98 9.94
CA LEU A 83 -1.68 1.55 9.67
C LEU A 83 -0.25 1.04 9.65
N VAL A 84 -0.03 -0.14 10.24
CA VAL A 84 1.14 -0.97 9.94
C VAL A 84 0.71 -2.06 8.98
N HIS A 85 1.45 -2.22 7.90
CA HIS A 85 1.28 -3.31 6.94
C HIS A 85 2.44 -4.28 7.07
N VAL A 86 2.18 -5.50 7.51
CA VAL A 86 3.15 -6.59 7.47
C VAL A 86 3.08 -7.20 6.08
N MET A 87 4.10 -6.91 5.26
CA MET A 87 4.11 -7.22 3.84
C MET A 87 4.44 -8.69 3.59
N ALA A 88 3.81 -9.27 2.57
CA ALA A 88 4.21 -10.58 2.04
C ALA A 88 5.33 -10.41 1.00
N GLY A 89 6.31 -11.32 1.03
CA GLY A 89 7.42 -11.31 0.08
C GLY A 89 7.23 -12.22 -1.12
N ASN A 90 5.99 -12.58 -1.44
CA ASN A 90 5.70 -13.52 -2.52
C ASN A 90 5.17 -12.86 -3.80
N SER A 91 4.97 -11.55 -3.80
CA SER A 91 4.55 -10.82 -5.00
C SER A 91 4.74 -9.31 -4.89
N PRO A 92 5.43 -8.66 -5.82
CA PRO A 92 5.54 -7.19 -5.90
C PRO A 92 4.18 -6.49 -6.05
N ILE A 93 3.16 -7.18 -6.61
CA ILE A 93 1.81 -6.65 -6.78
C ILE A 93 1.17 -6.32 -5.42
N VAL A 94 1.48 -7.11 -4.38
CA VAL A 94 0.99 -6.83 -3.01
C VAL A 94 1.48 -5.47 -2.52
N ALA A 95 2.73 -5.10 -2.83
CA ALA A 95 3.25 -3.79 -2.49
C ALA A 95 2.50 -2.66 -3.20
N ALA A 96 2.25 -2.81 -4.51
CA ALA A 96 1.50 -1.84 -5.30
C ALA A 96 0.05 -1.69 -4.79
N LEU A 97 -0.66 -2.80 -4.56
CA LEU A 97 -2.02 -2.78 -4.00
C LEU A 97 -2.06 -2.10 -2.63
N THR A 98 -1.10 -2.42 -1.76
CA THR A 98 -1.03 -1.82 -0.42
C THR A 98 -0.83 -0.31 -0.49
N ILE A 99 0.04 0.16 -1.38
CA ILE A 99 0.30 1.60 -1.56
C ILE A 99 -0.92 2.28 -2.20
N ALA A 100 -1.48 1.71 -3.27
CA ALA A 100 -2.62 2.29 -3.96
C ALA A 100 -3.85 2.41 -3.04
N HIS A 101 -4.27 1.31 -2.40
CA HIS A 101 -5.43 1.32 -1.50
C HIS A 101 -5.15 2.12 -0.23
N GLY A 102 -3.93 2.06 0.30
CA GLY A 102 -3.53 2.88 1.44
C GLY A 102 -3.65 4.38 1.13
N ALA A 103 -3.17 4.82 -0.02
CA ALA A 103 -3.27 6.22 -0.45
C ALA A 103 -4.72 6.72 -0.51
N LEU A 104 -5.66 5.87 -0.96
CA LEU A 104 -7.10 6.19 -1.01
C LEU A 104 -7.69 6.46 0.38
N THR A 105 -7.14 5.88 1.44
CA THR A 105 -7.63 6.09 2.81
C THR A 105 -7.23 7.43 3.41
N LYS A 106 -6.33 8.17 2.74
CA LYS A 106 -5.74 9.43 3.24
C LYS A 106 -5.02 9.26 4.60
N GLY A 107 -4.66 8.03 4.95
CA GLY A 107 -4.02 7.64 6.21
C GLY A 107 -2.51 7.79 6.20
N VAL A 108 -1.88 7.32 7.28
CA VAL A 108 -0.42 7.18 7.40
C VAL A 108 -0.08 5.69 7.49
N HIS A 109 0.93 5.28 6.75
CA HIS A 109 1.23 3.88 6.51
C HIS A 109 2.69 3.56 6.78
N LEU A 110 2.94 2.60 7.66
CA LEU A 110 4.24 1.98 7.88
C LEU A 110 4.25 0.60 7.20
N LEU A 111 5.09 0.42 6.21
CA LEU A 111 5.26 -0.84 5.50
C LEU A 111 6.41 -1.63 6.13
N LYS A 112 6.11 -2.67 6.85
CA LYS A 112 7.10 -3.64 7.35
C LYS A 112 7.40 -4.64 6.25
N MET A 113 8.57 -4.48 5.64
CA MET A 113 9.00 -5.26 4.50
C MET A 113 9.27 -6.73 4.87
N ALA A 114 9.00 -7.63 3.93
CA ALA A 114 9.39 -9.02 4.05
C ALA A 114 10.89 -9.21 3.73
N SER A 115 11.55 -10.18 4.38
CA SER A 115 13.00 -10.45 4.18
C SER A 115 13.37 -10.85 2.75
N ASN A 116 12.41 -11.38 2.00
CA ASN A 116 12.59 -11.83 0.61
C ASN A 116 12.00 -10.84 -0.41
N ASP A 117 11.53 -9.68 0.02
CA ASP A 117 11.13 -8.55 -0.83
C ASP A 117 11.34 -7.22 -0.10
N LEU A 118 12.55 -6.70 -0.17
CA LEU A 118 12.92 -5.42 0.46
C LEU A 118 12.80 -4.23 -0.50
N PHE A 119 12.59 -4.49 -1.79
CA PHE A 119 12.77 -3.46 -2.81
C PHE A 119 11.49 -3.08 -3.56
N SER A 120 10.48 -3.94 -3.62
CA SER A 120 9.27 -3.65 -4.40
C SER A 120 8.53 -2.40 -3.91
N ALA A 121 8.20 -2.30 -2.64
CA ALA A 121 7.53 -1.12 -2.11
C ALA A 121 8.42 0.12 -2.12
N THR A 122 9.71 -0.03 -1.79
CA THR A 122 10.66 1.09 -1.78
C THR A 122 10.89 1.65 -3.17
N ALA A 123 10.92 0.81 -4.22
CA ALA A 123 11.02 1.26 -5.61
C ALA A 123 9.79 2.07 -6.03
N ILE A 124 8.59 1.59 -5.71
CA ILE A 124 7.34 2.32 -6.01
C ILE A 124 7.34 3.68 -5.31
N LEU A 125 7.64 3.72 -4.01
CA LEU A 125 7.67 4.97 -3.25
C LEU A 125 8.74 5.93 -3.75
N ARG A 126 9.91 5.44 -4.20
CA ARG A 126 10.96 6.25 -4.82
C ARG A 126 10.47 6.89 -6.11
N ILE A 127 9.88 6.11 -7.03
CA ILE A 127 9.32 6.61 -8.28
C ILE A 127 8.28 7.71 -8.01
N MET A 128 7.41 7.52 -7.02
CA MET A 128 6.43 8.54 -6.64
C MET A 128 7.12 9.80 -6.08
N ALA A 129 8.18 9.65 -5.30
CA ALA A 129 8.94 10.75 -4.75
C ALA A 129 9.74 11.52 -5.83
N ASP A 130 10.22 10.84 -6.87
CA ASP A 130 10.89 11.47 -8.00
C ASP A 130 9.95 12.34 -8.83
N ILE A 131 8.64 12.01 -8.83
CA ILE A 131 7.62 12.83 -9.48
C ILE A 131 7.28 14.07 -8.64
N ASP A 132 6.99 13.88 -7.36
CA ASP A 132 6.67 14.95 -6.41
C ASP A 132 6.96 14.52 -4.97
N PRO A 133 8.13 14.85 -4.40
CA PRO A 133 8.52 14.45 -3.06
C PRO A 133 7.65 15.06 -1.96
N GLU A 134 6.99 16.19 -2.24
CA GLU A 134 6.13 16.88 -1.29
C GLU A 134 4.68 16.42 -1.35
N HIS A 135 4.35 15.55 -2.31
CA HIS A 135 2.98 15.06 -2.45
C HIS A 135 2.51 14.37 -1.16
N PRO A 136 1.31 14.66 -0.64
CA PRO A 136 0.80 14.09 0.62
C PRO A 136 0.85 12.57 0.67
N VAL A 137 0.58 11.89 -0.44
CA VAL A 137 0.66 10.42 -0.53
C VAL A 137 2.09 9.95 -0.27
N VAL A 138 3.10 10.56 -0.91
CA VAL A 138 4.51 10.18 -0.71
C VAL A 138 4.91 10.35 0.76
N ARG A 139 4.53 11.46 1.37
CA ARG A 139 4.85 11.77 2.77
C ARG A 139 4.08 10.92 3.78
N SER A 140 3.02 10.24 3.36
CA SER A 140 2.20 9.41 4.24
C SER A 140 2.69 7.96 4.35
N PHE A 141 3.69 7.55 3.57
CA PHE A 141 4.26 6.21 3.60
C PHE A 141 5.68 6.19 4.13
N SER A 142 5.99 5.15 4.89
CA SER A 142 7.35 4.78 5.28
C SER A 142 7.55 3.28 5.10
N ALA A 143 8.69 2.87 4.56
CA ALA A 143 9.04 1.46 4.40
C ALA A 143 10.24 1.13 5.28
N VAL A 144 10.13 0.10 6.10
CA VAL A 144 11.16 -0.32 7.05
C VAL A 144 11.27 -1.84 7.09
N TYR A 145 12.40 -2.33 7.53
CA TYR A 145 12.61 -3.75 7.75
C TYR A 145 13.11 -4.00 9.17
N TRP A 146 12.51 -4.98 9.81
CA TRP A 146 13.04 -5.66 10.99
C TRP A 146 12.72 -7.15 10.93
N ARG A 147 13.45 -7.94 11.67
CA ARG A 147 13.21 -9.39 11.76
C ARG A 147 11.86 -9.62 12.46
N GLY A 148 11.00 -10.43 11.85
CA GLY A 148 9.71 -10.81 12.47
C GLY A 148 9.95 -11.52 13.82
N GLY A 149 9.13 -11.21 14.81
CA GLY A 149 9.28 -11.70 16.17
C GLY A 149 10.32 -10.93 17.00
N ASP A 150 10.76 -9.76 16.56
CA ASP A 150 11.58 -8.85 17.37
C ASP A 150 10.69 -8.14 18.40
N GLU A 151 10.60 -8.74 19.59
CA GLU A 151 9.75 -8.24 20.67
C GLU A 151 10.12 -6.82 21.12
N ALA A 152 11.37 -6.40 20.99
CA ALA A 152 11.81 -5.06 21.35
C ALA A 152 11.23 -4.01 20.41
N VAL A 153 11.09 -4.34 19.13
CA VAL A 153 10.48 -3.46 18.12
C VAL A 153 8.96 -3.60 18.13
N GLU A 154 8.46 -4.82 18.00
CA GLU A 154 7.03 -5.11 17.83
C GLU A 154 6.23 -4.80 19.10
N GLY A 155 6.77 -5.06 20.28
CA GLY A 155 6.17 -4.73 21.56
C GLY A 155 6.02 -3.22 21.82
N VAL A 156 6.74 -2.38 21.07
CA VAL A 156 6.56 -0.91 21.11
C VAL A 156 5.66 -0.45 19.97
N LEU A 157 5.97 -0.83 18.73
CA LEU A 157 5.29 -0.32 17.54
C LEU A 157 3.82 -0.74 17.45
N TYR A 158 3.49 -1.97 17.85
CA TYR A 158 2.12 -2.48 17.73
C TYR A 158 1.17 -2.01 18.84
N ARG A 159 1.59 -1.04 19.63
CA ARG A 159 0.71 -0.44 20.64
C ARG A 159 -0.35 0.45 20.01
N PRO A 160 -1.58 0.45 20.56
CA PRO A 160 -2.71 1.25 20.03
C PRO A 160 -2.45 2.77 20.02
N GLN A 161 -1.47 3.25 20.79
CA GLN A 161 -1.08 4.67 20.80
C GLN A 161 -0.47 5.12 19.49
N PHE A 162 0.21 4.20 18.76
CA PHE A 162 0.93 4.53 17.53
C PHE A 162 0.11 4.23 16.29
N PHE A 163 -0.58 3.08 16.27
CA PHE A 163 -1.32 2.62 15.11
C PHE A 163 -2.73 2.18 15.46
N ASP A 164 -3.66 2.46 14.56
CA ASP A 164 -5.06 2.13 14.73
C ASP A 164 -5.36 0.68 14.33
N LYS A 165 -4.60 0.14 13.34
CA LYS A 165 -4.74 -1.25 12.86
C LYS A 165 -3.43 -1.79 12.34
N ILE A 166 -3.33 -3.12 12.36
CA ILE A 166 -2.27 -3.90 11.72
C ILE A 166 -2.91 -4.69 10.58
N VAL A 167 -2.40 -4.54 9.37
CA VAL A 167 -2.81 -5.28 8.18
C VAL A 167 -1.72 -6.30 7.87
N VAL A 168 -2.06 -7.57 7.82
CA VAL A 168 -1.09 -8.65 7.58
C VAL A 168 -1.38 -9.32 6.25
N TRP A 169 -0.36 -9.35 5.39
CA TRP A 169 -0.36 -10.08 4.15
C TRP A 169 0.45 -11.37 4.32
N GLY A 170 -0.17 -12.52 4.20
CA GLY A 170 0.53 -13.79 4.33
C GLY A 170 -0.38 -14.97 4.59
N GLY A 171 0.20 -16.15 4.72
CA GLY A 171 -0.51 -17.35 5.14
C GLY A 171 -0.66 -17.46 6.66
N ASP A 172 -1.36 -18.49 7.13
CA ASP A 172 -1.69 -18.72 8.56
C ASP A 172 -0.53 -18.57 9.55
N LYS A 173 0.69 -18.91 9.12
CA LYS A 173 1.90 -18.80 9.97
C LYS A 173 2.35 -17.35 10.19
N ALA A 174 1.93 -16.43 9.33
CA ALA A 174 2.28 -15.01 9.46
C ALA A 174 1.27 -14.25 10.32
N VAL A 175 0.09 -14.83 10.54
CA VAL A 175 -1.03 -14.22 11.26
C VAL A 175 -1.11 -14.69 12.72
N ARG A 176 -0.45 -15.81 13.04
CA ARG A 176 -0.36 -16.39 14.40
C ARG A 176 0.87 -15.90 15.14
#